data_7a08cac796780d15d35a54f15252bfb6
#
_entry.id   7a08cac796780d15d35a54f15252bfb6
#
_cell.length_a   1.000
_cell.length_b   1.000
_cell.length_c   1.000
_cell.angle_alpha   90.00
_cell.angle_beta   90.00
_cell.angle_gamma   90.00
#
_symmetry.space_group_name_H-M   'P 1'
#
loop_
_entity.id
_entity.type
_entity.pdbx_description
1 polymer ?
#
loop_
_entity_poly.entity_id
_entity_poly.type
_entity_poly.pdbx_seq_one_letter_code
_entity_poly.pdbx_strand_id
1 'polypeptide(L)'
;MSLAKLIWIGVLSVMLFSCIKKNNRIEEEVKKELAKQPGTYSIAFKDLSTGETLLINEKESFHAASTMKTPVMIEVFKQAHEGKFSLTDSILVKNNFKSIVDGSSFSLDSAEDSEKALYSLTSTGRTLDALVYDMIIVSSNLATNIIIELVDARRVTQSMRDLGAKDIQVLRGVEDDKAFEQGMNNTVTAYDLMLIFEKMANGEVVSKQASDAMIDILLDQRFNTIIPANLPADVKVAHKTGSITGVQHDSGIVFLPDGRKYVLVILSKSLEDEEAATAGMANVSEIVYKHVVGKD
;
A
#
# COMPACT_ATOMS: atom_id res chain seq x y z
N MET A 1 -3.97 -31.26 -42.45
CA MET A 1 -4.19 -30.66 -41.12
C MET A 1 -5.48 -31.23 -40.57
N SER A 2 -5.44 -31.90 -39.41
CA SER A 2 -6.60 -32.59 -38.81
C SER A 2 -7.63 -31.58 -38.33
N LEU A 3 -8.93 -31.89 -38.53
CA LEU A 3 -10.06 -31.10 -38.06
C LEU A 3 -9.98 -30.71 -36.56
N ALA A 4 -9.36 -31.57 -35.74
CA ALA A 4 -9.13 -31.34 -34.33
C ALA A 4 -8.17 -30.15 -34.06
N LYS A 5 -7.16 -29.90 -34.90
CA LYS A 5 -6.26 -28.75 -34.78
C LYS A 5 -6.95 -27.42 -35.11
N LEU A 6 -7.90 -27.43 -36.05
CA LEU A 6 -8.69 -26.22 -36.39
C LEU A 6 -9.67 -25.83 -35.26
N ILE A 7 -10.27 -26.83 -34.58
CA ILE A 7 -11.20 -26.58 -33.46
C ILE A 7 -10.44 -25.99 -32.24
N TRP A 8 -9.26 -26.47 -31.95
CA TRP A 8 -8.42 -25.92 -30.83
C TRP A 8 -7.95 -24.49 -31.07
N ILE A 9 -7.58 -24.13 -32.31
CA ILE A 9 -7.21 -22.77 -32.68
C ILE A 9 -8.39 -21.82 -32.59
N GLY A 10 -9.58 -22.27 -33.02
CA GLY A 10 -10.83 -21.47 -32.93
C GLY A 10 -11.24 -21.18 -31.47
N VAL A 11 -11.18 -22.17 -30.57
CA VAL A 11 -11.54 -22.00 -29.13
C VAL A 11 -10.56 -21.07 -28.43
N LEU A 12 -9.25 -21.23 -28.70
CA LEU A 12 -8.23 -20.35 -28.12
C LEU A 12 -8.37 -18.90 -28.58
N SER A 13 -8.71 -18.68 -29.87
CA SER A 13 -8.95 -17.35 -30.43
C SER A 13 -10.17 -16.66 -29.81
N VAL A 14 -11.28 -17.39 -29.60
CA VAL A 14 -12.51 -16.85 -28.98
C VAL A 14 -12.29 -16.50 -27.52
N MET A 15 -11.52 -17.30 -26.75
CA MET A 15 -11.19 -16.99 -25.36
C MET A 15 -10.29 -15.75 -25.24
N LEU A 16 -9.29 -15.59 -26.12
CA LEU A 16 -8.44 -14.41 -26.16
C LEU A 16 -9.22 -13.13 -26.50
N PHE A 17 -10.15 -13.18 -27.47
CA PHE A 17 -11.00 -12.05 -27.82
C PHE A 17 -11.99 -11.67 -26.71
N SER A 18 -12.49 -12.63 -25.93
CA SER A 18 -13.37 -12.39 -24.80
C SER A 18 -12.62 -11.72 -23.64
N CYS A 19 -11.42 -12.19 -23.31
CA CYS A 19 -10.56 -11.56 -22.27
C CYS A 19 -10.16 -10.12 -22.65
N ILE A 20 -9.77 -9.87 -23.88
CA ILE A 20 -9.39 -8.52 -24.35
C ILE A 20 -10.59 -7.56 -24.27
N LYS A 21 -11.80 -7.99 -24.68
CA LYS A 21 -13.01 -7.17 -24.55
C LYS A 21 -13.40 -6.88 -23.10
N LYS A 22 -13.23 -7.84 -22.20
CA LYS A 22 -13.55 -7.69 -20.77
C LYS A 22 -12.59 -6.73 -20.10
N ASN A 23 -11.30 -6.80 -20.40
CA ASN A 23 -10.27 -5.90 -19.87
C ASN A 23 -10.46 -4.46 -20.34
N ASN A 24 -10.83 -4.24 -21.61
CA ASN A 24 -11.11 -2.90 -22.12
C ASN A 24 -12.35 -2.27 -21.44
N ARG A 25 -13.35 -3.09 -21.10
CA ARG A 25 -14.59 -2.59 -20.46
C ARG A 25 -14.33 -2.09 -19.04
N ILE A 26 -13.62 -2.85 -18.19
CA ILE A 26 -13.32 -2.42 -16.82
C ILE A 26 -12.42 -1.16 -16.82
N GLU A 27 -11.45 -1.10 -17.74
CA GLU A 27 -10.59 0.08 -17.88
C GLU A 27 -11.40 1.34 -18.22
N GLU A 28 -12.36 1.24 -19.15
CA GLU A 28 -13.24 2.35 -19.51
C GLU A 28 -14.14 2.77 -18.35
N GLU A 29 -14.70 1.82 -17.60
CA GLU A 29 -15.55 2.10 -16.43
C GLU A 29 -14.77 2.80 -15.33
N VAL A 30 -13.55 2.32 -15.00
CA VAL A 30 -12.66 2.93 -14.02
C VAL A 30 -12.24 4.34 -14.45
N LYS A 31 -11.81 4.53 -15.71
CA LYS A 31 -11.45 5.85 -16.23
C LYS A 31 -12.62 6.84 -16.20
N LYS A 32 -13.83 6.38 -16.54
CA LYS A 32 -15.04 7.19 -16.47
C LYS A 32 -15.38 7.60 -15.04
N GLU A 33 -15.18 6.71 -14.06
CA GLU A 33 -15.40 7.04 -12.66
C GLU A 33 -14.41 8.09 -12.17
N LEU A 34 -13.12 7.87 -12.40
CA LEU A 34 -12.05 8.80 -12.00
C LEU A 34 -12.17 10.17 -12.68
N ALA A 35 -12.65 10.23 -13.91
CA ALA A 35 -12.84 11.50 -14.64
C ALA A 35 -13.91 12.42 -14.04
N LYS A 36 -14.71 11.96 -13.07
CA LYS A 36 -15.71 12.78 -12.38
C LYS A 36 -15.10 13.77 -11.40
N GLN A 37 -13.86 13.53 -10.95
CA GLN A 37 -13.16 14.33 -9.95
C GLN A 37 -11.82 14.82 -10.51
N PRO A 38 -11.54 16.14 -10.44
CA PRO A 38 -10.25 16.69 -10.81
C PRO A 38 -9.12 16.05 -9.99
N GLY A 39 -8.05 15.68 -10.66
CA GLY A 39 -6.89 15.05 -10.03
C GLY A 39 -6.14 14.14 -10.99
N THR A 40 -5.00 13.65 -10.53
CA THR A 40 -4.22 12.62 -11.23
C THR A 40 -4.32 11.33 -10.46
N TYR A 41 -4.69 10.24 -11.13
CA TYR A 41 -4.89 8.94 -10.50
C TYR A 41 -3.99 7.88 -11.14
N SER A 42 -3.59 6.92 -10.31
CA SER A 42 -2.87 5.73 -10.74
C SER A 42 -3.53 4.48 -10.15
N ILE A 43 -3.77 3.48 -11.01
CA ILE A 43 -4.38 2.21 -10.61
C ILE A 43 -3.45 1.07 -10.99
N ALA A 44 -3.25 0.15 -10.06
CA ALA A 44 -2.69 -1.16 -10.35
C ALA A 44 -3.54 -2.23 -9.67
N PHE A 45 -4.13 -3.08 -10.48
CA PHE A 45 -4.91 -4.24 -10.04
C PHE A 45 -4.31 -5.51 -10.61
N LYS A 46 -4.33 -6.58 -9.81
CA LYS A 46 -3.96 -7.93 -10.24
C LYS A 46 -4.83 -8.98 -9.54
N ASP A 47 -5.59 -9.73 -10.32
CA ASP A 47 -6.24 -10.95 -9.85
C ASP A 47 -5.19 -12.06 -9.68
N LEU A 48 -5.00 -12.53 -8.45
CA LEU A 48 -3.96 -13.53 -8.15
C LEU A 48 -4.35 -14.95 -8.56
N SER A 49 -5.62 -15.18 -8.94
CA SER A 49 -6.11 -16.47 -9.38
C SER A 49 -5.99 -16.64 -10.89
N THR A 50 -6.21 -15.57 -11.65
CA THR A 50 -6.21 -15.58 -13.12
C THR A 50 -4.96 -14.94 -13.73
N GLY A 51 -4.26 -14.09 -12.98
CA GLY A 51 -3.17 -13.26 -13.46
C GLY A 51 -3.62 -12.02 -14.25
N GLU A 52 -4.94 -11.75 -14.34
CA GLU A 52 -5.48 -10.57 -15.00
C GLU A 52 -5.01 -9.29 -14.33
N THR A 53 -4.69 -8.25 -15.10
CA THR A 53 -4.22 -6.96 -14.59
C THR A 53 -4.98 -5.80 -15.21
N LEU A 54 -5.18 -4.73 -14.42
CA LEU A 54 -5.57 -3.41 -14.90
C LEU A 54 -4.54 -2.39 -14.44
N LEU A 55 -3.92 -1.68 -15.38
CA LEU A 55 -2.82 -0.76 -15.12
C LEU A 55 -3.11 0.59 -15.78
N ILE A 56 -3.24 1.64 -14.96
CA ILE A 56 -3.48 3.02 -15.41
C ILE A 56 -2.45 3.91 -14.72
N ASN A 57 -1.58 4.58 -15.48
CA ASN A 57 -0.51 5.43 -14.97
C ASN A 57 0.37 4.72 -13.90
N GLU A 58 0.48 3.42 -13.96
CA GLU A 58 0.98 2.55 -12.89
C GLU A 58 2.44 2.79 -12.52
N LYS A 59 3.21 3.42 -13.43
CA LYS A 59 4.62 3.79 -13.24
C LYS A 59 4.81 5.25 -12.87
N GLU A 60 3.74 6.04 -12.81
CA GLU A 60 3.83 7.42 -12.39
C GLU A 60 4.22 7.50 -10.91
N SER A 61 5.14 8.43 -10.60
CA SER A 61 5.63 8.65 -9.25
C SER A 61 4.67 9.54 -8.45
N PHE A 62 4.35 9.10 -7.25
CA PHE A 62 3.53 9.82 -6.28
C PHE A 62 4.29 10.04 -4.99
N HIS A 63 4.00 11.15 -4.28
CA HIS A 63 4.40 11.28 -2.89
C HIS A 63 3.80 10.11 -2.10
N ALA A 64 4.62 9.38 -1.36
CA ALA A 64 4.17 8.12 -0.75
C ALA A 64 3.11 8.31 0.36
N ALA A 65 3.04 9.50 0.96
CA ALA A 65 2.26 9.69 2.18
C ALA A 65 2.52 8.51 3.16
N SER A 66 1.49 7.98 3.79
CA SER A 66 1.66 6.86 4.73
C SER A 66 1.72 5.46 4.07
N THR A 67 1.60 5.35 2.74
CA THR A 67 1.79 4.05 2.07
C THR A 67 3.24 3.54 2.18
N MET A 68 4.23 4.43 2.41
CA MET A 68 5.62 4.06 2.68
C MET A 68 5.79 3.19 3.94
N LYS A 69 4.81 3.17 4.84
CA LYS A 69 4.86 2.40 6.09
C LYS A 69 4.78 0.88 5.83
N THR A 70 4.20 0.43 4.71
CA THR A 70 4.25 -0.98 4.30
C THR A 70 5.68 -1.42 3.95
N PRO A 71 6.46 -0.74 3.09
CA PRO A 71 7.90 -0.97 2.94
C PRO A 71 8.69 -0.98 4.25
N VAL A 72 8.40 -0.05 5.16
CA VAL A 72 9.07 0.02 6.47
C VAL A 72 8.77 -1.23 7.32
N MET A 73 7.51 -1.67 7.38
CA MET A 73 7.12 -2.90 8.05
C MET A 73 7.86 -4.11 7.48
N ILE A 74 7.96 -4.22 6.15
CA ILE A 74 8.70 -5.30 5.49
C ILE A 74 10.17 -5.33 5.96
N GLU A 75 10.82 -4.16 6.05
CA GLU A 75 12.22 -4.08 6.52
C GLU A 75 12.36 -4.46 7.98
N VAL A 76 11.40 -4.09 8.85
CA VAL A 76 11.40 -4.54 10.26
C VAL A 76 11.37 -6.08 10.34
N PHE A 77 10.44 -6.71 9.63
CA PHE A 77 10.32 -8.17 9.62
C PHE A 77 11.56 -8.85 9.03
N LYS A 78 12.17 -8.26 7.99
CA LYS A 78 13.43 -8.76 7.40
C LYS A 78 14.57 -8.70 8.40
N GLN A 79 14.78 -7.57 9.06
CA GLN A 79 15.87 -7.42 10.04
C GLN A 79 15.66 -8.29 11.29
N ALA A 80 14.41 -8.48 11.73
CA ALA A 80 14.09 -9.42 12.79
C ALA A 80 14.40 -10.87 12.37
N HIS A 81 14.05 -11.25 11.14
CA HIS A 81 14.39 -12.57 10.58
C HIS A 81 15.90 -12.79 10.45
N GLU A 82 16.66 -11.74 10.17
CA GLU A 82 18.13 -11.75 10.14
C GLU A 82 18.76 -11.78 11.55
N GLY A 83 17.95 -11.72 12.62
CA GLY A 83 18.41 -11.78 14.02
C GLY A 83 19.06 -10.49 14.52
N LYS A 84 18.82 -9.33 13.90
CA LYS A 84 19.37 -8.04 14.36
C LYS A 84 18.67 -7.56 15.63
N PHE A 85 17.40 -7.88 15.80
CA PHE A 85 16.57 -7.61 16.96
C PHE A 85 15.38 -8.58 16.96
N SER A 86 14.65 -8.64 18.09
CA SER A 86 13.36 -9.34 18.19
C SER A 86 12.20 -8.37 18.06
N LEU A 87 11.09 -8.82 17.49
CA LEU A 87 9.83 -8.04 17.49
C LEU A 87 9.33 -7.75 18.92
N THR A 88 9.73 -8.56 19.89
CA THR A 88 9.40 -8.36 21.32
C THR A 88 10.40 -7.48 22.07
N ASP A 89 11.46 -6.98 21.41
CA ASP A 89 12.40 -6.07 22.05
C ASP A 89 11.73 -4.76 22.44
N SER A 90 12.09 -4.24 23.61
CA SER A 90 11.59 -2.96 24.11
C SER A 90 12.38 -1.81 23.48
N ILE A 91 11.66 -0.98 22.72
CA ILE A 91 12.21 0.22 22.07
C ILE A 91 11.82 1.46 22.86
N LEU A 92 12.76 2.37 23.10
CA LEU A 92 12.49 3.62 23.78
C LEU A 92 11.59 4.51 22.94
N VAL A 93 10.42 4.88 23.48
CA VAL A 93 9.56 5.89 22.89
C VAL A 93 10.17 7.27 23.08
N LYS A 94 10.45 7.96 21.98
CA LYS A 94 11.05 9.31 21.98
C LYS A 94 10.41 10.18 20.90
N ASN A 95 10.41 11.49 21.13
CA ASN A 95 9.93 12.48 20.16
C ASN A 95 11.01 13.55 19.93
N ASN A 96 12.15 13.12 19.44
CA ASN A 96 13.25 13.98 19.00
C ASN A 96 14.00 13.25 17.88
N PHE A 97 13.97 13.81 16.69
CA PHE A 97 14.54 13.24 15.48
C PHE A 97 15.51 14.20 14.82
N LYS A 98 16.23 13.71 13.83
CA LYS A 98 17.20 14.50 13.06
C LYS A 98 16.75 14.67 11.62
N SER A 99 16.72 15.93 11.14
CA SER A 99 16.51 16.20 9.73
C SER A 99 17.62 15.58 8.89
N ILE A 100 17.24 14.96 7.78
CA ILE A 100 18.19 14.39 6.81
C ILE A 100 18.94 15.46 6.03
N VAL A 101 18.51 16.73 6.09
CA VAL A 101 19.11 17.85 5.37
C VAL A 101 20.39 18.32 6.06
N ASP A 102 20.34 18.60 7.37
CA ASP A 102 21.38 19.26 8.10
C ASP A 102 21.65 18.68 9.50
N GLY A 103 20.95 17.61 9.88
CA GLY A 103 21.07 16.98 11.20
C GLY A 103 20.47 17.78 12.36
N SER A 104 19.78 18.89 12.08
CA SER A 104 19.06 19.65 13.11
C SER A 104 17.94 18.82 13.74
N SER A 105 17.64 19.07 15.02
CA SER A 105 16.58 18.36 15.72
C SER A 105 15.22 18.90 15.35
N PHE A 106 14.23 17.98 15.25
CA PHE A 106 12.81 18.29 15.18
C PHE A 106 11.99 17.31 16.02
N SER A 107 10.75 17.67 16.33
CA SER A 107 9.79 16.84 17.06
C SER A 107 8.44 16.93 16.36
N LEU A 108 7.65 15.86 16.47
CA LEU A 108 6.30 15.81 15.92
C LEU A 108 5.30 16.46 16.88
N ASP A 109 4.22 17.02 16.33
CA ASP A 109 3.09 17.50 17.10
C ASP A 109 2.08 16.37 17.33
N SER A 110 1.83 16.08 18.61
CA SER A 110 0.83 15.06 18.99
C SER A 110 -0.60 15.41 18.54
N ALA A 111 -0.88 16.68 18.25
CA ALA A 111 -2.19 17.09 17.75
C ALA A 111 -2.47 16.57 16.33
N GLU A 112 -1.42 16.43 15.52
CA GLU A 112 -1.47 16.01 14.13
C GLU A 112 -1.30 14.48 13.94
N ASP A 113 -0.93 13.73 15.01
CA ASP A 113 -0.80 12.27 14.94
C ASP A 113 -2.13 11.57 15.25
N SER A 114 -2.39 10.49 14.55
CA SER A 114 -3.56 9.63 14.78
C SER A 114 -3.46 8.82 16.09
N GLU A 115 -2.23 8.58 16.62
CA GLU A 115 -1.99 7.83 17.86
C GLU A 115 -1.42 8.75 18.95
N LYS A 116 -2.30 9.60 19.50
CA LYS A 116 -1.91 10.59 20.53
C LYS A 116 -1.43 9.94 21.83
N ALA A 117 -1.94 8.76 22.18
CA ALA A 117 -1.59 8.09 23.44
C ALA A 117 -0.11 7.68 23.48
N LEU A 118 0.52 7.39 22.33
CA LEU A 118 1.93 7.02 22.26
C LEU A 118 2.84 8.13 22.78
N TYR A 119 2.48 9.40 22.62
CA TYR A 119 3.28 10.54 23.12
C TYR A 119 3.34 10.59 24.64
N SER A 120 2.32 10.07 25.35
CA SER A 120 2.34 9.99 26.82
C SER A 120 3.32 8.94 27.35
N LEU A 121 3.78 8.03 26.49
CA LEU A 121 4.76 6.98 26.81
C LEU A 121 6.20 7.41 26.54
N THR A 122 6.45 8.68 26.20
CA THR A 122 7.82 9.20 25.98
C THR A 122 8.71 8.91 27.19
N SER A 123 9.93 8.42 26.95
CA SER A 123 10.91 7.94 27.92
C SER A 123 10.57 6.59 28.57
N THR A 124 9.57 5.87 28.07
CA THR A 124 9.27 4.48 28.45
C THR A 124 9.56 3.52 27.31
N GLY A 125 9.57 2.23 27.59
CA GLY A 125 9.72 1.18 26.57
C GLY A 125 8.36 0.72 26.00
N ARG A 126 8.31 0.50 24.68
CA ARG A 126 7.21 -0.18 23.99
C ARG A 126 7.80 -1.25 23.08
N THR A 127 7.16 -2.41 22.98
CA THR A 127 7.69 -3.48 22.13
C THR A 127 7.64 -3.09 20.66
N LEU A 128 8.59 -3.59 19.87
CA LEU A 128 8.71 -3.25 18.44
C LEU A 128 7.47 -3.69 17.66
N ASP A 129 6.89 -4.86 17.95
CA ASP A 129 5.64 -5.32 17.35
C ASP A 129 4.47 -4.37 17.62
N ALA A 130 4.35 -3.84 18.84
CA ALA A 130 3.32 -2.85 19.18
C ALA A 130 3.53 -1.52 18.42
N LEU A 131 4.78 -1.07 18.25
CA LEU A 131 5.08 0.12 17.45
C LEU A 131 4.74 -0.12 15.96
N VAL A 132 5.06 -1.29 15.41
CA VAL A 132 4.71 -1.66 14.03
C VAL A 132 3.18 -1.70 13.86
N TYR A 133 2.48 -2.26 14.84
CA TYR A 133 1.03 -2.32 14.82
C TYR A 133 0.41 -0.90 14.78
N ASP A 134 0.84 0.00 15.68
CA ASP A 134 0.38 1.38 15.70
C ASP A 134 0.75 2.14 14.40
N MET A 135 1.95 1.92 13.86
CA MET A 135 2.38 2.51 12.59
C MET A 135 1.46 2.12 11.43
N ILE A 136 0.95 0.89 11.41
CA ILE A 136 0.13 0.38 10.31
C ILE A 136 -1.35 0.68 10.53
N ILE A 137 -1.94 0.26 11.66
CA ILE A 137 -3.40 0.26 11.81
C ILE A 137 -4.01 1.64 12.00
N VAL A 138 -3.33 2.51 12.75
CA VAL A 138 -3.73 3.91 12.98
C VAL A 138 -2.77 4.91 12.34
N SER A 139 -1.81 4.41 11.56
CA SER A 139 -0.87 5.26 10.82
C SER A 139 -0.05 6.21 11.70
N SER A 140 0.35 5.81 12.94
CA SER A 140 1.13 6.65 13.85
C SER A 140 2.41 7.18 13.20
N ASN A 141 2.58 8.49 13.23
CA ASN A 141 3.78 9.17 12.73
C ASN A 141 4.94 9.03 13.70
N LEU A 142 4.66 9.09 15.01
CA LEU A 142 5.68 8.91 16.05
C LEU A 142 6.30 7.50 15.97
N ALA A 143 5.46 6.46 15.89
CA ALA A 143 5.93 5.09 15.72
C ALA A 143 6.76 4.94 14.41
N THR A 144 6.32 5.58 13.33
CA THR A 144 7.05 5.56 12.05
C THR A 144 8.46 6.10 12.19
N ASN A 145 8.64 7.26 12.83
CA ASN A 145 9.97 7.88 12.95
C ASN A 145 10.90 7.09 13.88
N ILE A 146 10.37 6.54 14.97
CA ILE A 146 11.12 5.64 15.86
C ILE A 146 11.62 4.41 15.07
N ILE A 147 10.75 3.78 14.28
CA ILE A 147 11.08 2.59 13.50
C ILE A 147 12.06 2.92 12.37
N ILE A 148 11.90 4.02 11.66
CA ILE A 148 12.81 4.43 10.57
C ILE A 148 14.25 4.65 11.11
N GLU A 149 14.40 5.25 12.28
CA GLU A 149 15.75 5.36 12.89
C GLU A 149 16.35 4.00 13.26
N LEU A 150 15.50 3.03 13.66
CA LEU A 150 15.96 1.68 13.99
C LEU A 150 16.43 0.92 12.74
N VAL A 151 15.65 0.97 11.66
CA VAL A 151 15.89 0.11 10.49
C VAL A 151 16.74 0.75 9.40
N ASP A 152 16.90 2.07 9.36
CA ASP A 152 17.54 2.88 8.31
C ASP A 152 16.73 2.92 7.00
N ALA A 153 16.27 4.11 6.60
CA ALA A 153 15.47 4.34 5.38
C ALA A 153 16.14 3.80 4.10
N ARG A 154 17.48 3.86 4.02
CA ARG A 154 18.24 3.32 2.87
C ARG A 154 18.10 1.80 2.76
N ARG A 155 18.02 1.10 3.90
CA ARG A 155 17.78 -0.36 3.91
C ARG A 155 16.37 -0.69 3.47
N VAL A 156 15.37 0.13 3.88
CA VAL A 156 13.98 -0.01 3.37
C VAL A 156 13.98 0.07 1.84
N THR A 157 14.60 1.11 1.28
CA THR A 157 14.70 1.26 -0.18
C THR A 157 15.42 0.07 -0.83
N GLN A 158 16.53 -0.39 -0.24
CA GLN A 158 17.26 -1.55 -0.80
C GLN A 158 16.41 -2.82 -0.78
N SER A 159 15.66 -3.07 0.30
CA SER A 159 14.76 -4.22 0.36
C SER A 159 13.67 -4.18 -0.69
N MET A 160 13.16 -2.98 -1.02
CA MET A 160 12.23 -2.83 -2.14
C MET A 160 12.89 -3.19 -3.48
N ARG A 161 14.15 -2.78 -3.71
CA ARG A 161 14.92 -3.17 -4.91
C ARG A 161 15.12 -4.68 -5.00
N ASP A 162 15.44 -5.32 -3.87
CA ASP A 162 15.63 -6.78 -3.79
C ASP A 162 14.33 -7.54 -4.12
N LEU A 163 13.17 -6.98 -3.75
CA LEU A 163 11.85 -7.51 -4.12
C LEU A 163 11.43 -7.21 -5.56
N GLY A 164 12.19 -6.36 -6.29
CA GLY A 164 11.90 -5.97 -7.67
C GLY A 164 11.09 -4.67 -7.80
N ALA A 165 10.71 -4.02 -6.70
CA ALA A 165 10.05 -2.71 -6.68
C ALA A 165 11.12 -1.62 -6.88
N LYS A 166 11.27 -1.17 -8.14
CA LYS A 166 12.42 -0.36 -8.57
C LYS A 166 12.24 1.14 -8.34
N ASP A 167 11.01 1.59 -8.20
CA ASP A 167 10.67 3.01 -8.19
C ASP A 167 10.23 3.52 -6.79
N ILE A 168 9.91 2.61 -5.84
CA ILE A 168 9.68 2.99 -4.45
C ILE A 168 10.97 3.56 -3.86
N GLN A 169 10.89 4.72 -3.23
CA GLN A 169 11.99 5.34 -2.54
C GLN A 169 11.57 5.81 -1.14
N VAL A 170 12.25 5.30 -0.12
CA VAL A 170 12.12 5.76 1.26
C VAL A 170 13.41 6.43 1.64
N LEU A 171 13.35 7.74 1.88
CA LEU A 171 14.52 8.59 2.22
C LEU A 171 14.58 8.89 3.70
N ARG A 172 13.43 9.01 4.35
CA ARG A 172 13.29 9.55 5.70
C ARG A 172 12.01 9.06 6.39
N GLY A 173 11.90 9.39 7.67
CA GLY A 173 10.63 9.35 8.38
C GLY A 173 9.63 10.40 7.86
N VAL A 174 8.67 10.75 8.68
CA VAL A 174 7.63 11.74 8.36
C VAL A 174 7.89 13.06 9.09
N GLU A 175 7.27 14.14 8.62
CA GLU A 175 7.29 15.48 9.25
C GLU A 175 8.71 16.09 9.40
N ASP A 176 9.65 15.73 8.54
CA ASP A 176 10.88 16.48 8.33
C ASP A 176 10.59 17.59 7.30
N ASP A 177 10.12 18.74 7.79
CA ASP A 177 9.69 19.86 6.94
C ASP A 177 10.81 20.40 6.08
N LYS A 178 12.04 20.46 6.61
CA LYS A 178 13.21 20.89 5.83
C LYS A 178 13.45 19.98 4.62
N ALA A 179 13.32 18.68 4.80
CA ALA A 179 13.46 17.73 3.70
C ALA A 179 12.28 17.83 2.72
N PHE A 180 11.07 18.04 3.22
CA PHE A 180 9.89 18.26 2.38
C PHE A 180 10.04 19.50 1.50
N GLU A 181 10.45 20.66 2.06
CA GLU A 181 10.69 21.91 1.34
C GLU A 181 11.77 21.78 0.26
N GLN A 182 12.74 20.87 0.43
CA GLN A 182 13.77 20.56 -0.57
C GLN A 182 13.36 19.48 -1.57
N GLY A 183 12.10 19.02 -1.54
CA GLY A 183 11.61 17.96 -2.42
C GLY A 183 12.17 16.57 -2.14
N MET A 184 12.82 16.36 -0.97
CA MET A 184 13.35 15.07 -0.54
C MET A 184 12.24 14.19 0.03
N ASN A 185 11.31 13.78 -0.82
CA ASN A 185 10.11 13.06 -0.45
C ASN A 185 10.23 11.55 -0.65
N ASN A 186 9.58 10.79 0.23
CA ASN A 186 9.33 9.38 0.00
C ASN A 186 8.37 9.24 -1.19
N THR A 187 8.67 8.34 -2.12
CA THR A 187 7.87 8.16 -3.34
C THR A 187 7.50 6.71 -3.57
N VAL A 188 6.36 6.51 -4.23
CA VAL A 188 5.84 5.20 -4.63
C VAL A 188 5.26 5.25 -6.04
N THR A 189 5.12 4.08 -6.66
CA THR A 189 4.29 3.87 -7.84
C THR A 189 3.23 2.81 -7.52
N ALA A 190 2.10 2.87 -8.22
CA ALA A 190 1.05 1.86 -8.01
C ALA A 190 1.54 0.45 -8.40
N TYR A 191 2.36 0.35 -9.44
CA TYR A 191 2.95 -0.92 -9.86
C TYR A 191 3.83 -1.56 -8.79
N ASP A 192 4.70 -0.77 -8.17
CA ASP A 192 5.63 -1.30 -7.17
C ASP A 192 4.91 -1.70 -5.88
N LEU A 193 3.91 -0.92 -5.46
CA LEU A 193 3.04 -1.31 -4.34
C LEU A 193 2.28 -2.60 -4.67
N MET A 194 1.69 -2.72 -5.86
CA MET A 194 1.04 -3.96 -6.30
C MET A 194 1.99 -5.15 -6.24
N LEU A 195 3.22 -5.00 -6.71
CA LEU A 195 4.24 -6.06 -6.71
C LEU A 195 4.56 -6.53 -5.29
N ILE A 196 4.76 -5.63 -4.32
CA ILE A 196 5.08 -6.04 -2.95
C ILE A 196 3.89 -6.68 -2.25
N PHE A 197 2.65 -6.21 -2.50
CA PHE A 197 1.44 -6.84 -1.98
C PHE A 197 1.17 -8.21 -2.62
N GLU A 198 1.44 -8.37 -3.93
CA GLU A 198 1.38 -9.68 -4.59
C GLU A 198 2.34 -10.67 -3.95
N LYS A 199 3.61 -10.28 -3.76
CA LYS A 199 4.61 -11.13 -3.11
C LYS A 199 4.22 -11.47 -1.68
N MET A 200 3.68 -10.53 -0.93
CA MET A 200 3.18 -10.75 0.43
C MET A 200 2.01 -11.75 0.42
N ALA A 201 1.04 -11.59 -0.49
CA ALA A 201 -0.09 -12.49 -0.65
C ALA A 201 0.32 -13.93 -1.02
N ASN A 202 1.47 -14.09 -1.66
CA ASN A 202 2.05 -15.38 -2.03
C ASN A 202 2.99 -15.97 -0.96
N GLY A 203 3.23 -15.25 0.16
CA GLY A 203 4.16 -15.69 1.21
C GLY A 203 5.64 -15.56 0.84
N GLU A 204 5.96 -14.67 -0.11
CA GLU A 204 7.31 -14.50 -0.67
C GLU A 204 8.09 -13.31 -0.07
N VAL A 205 7.49 -12.58 0.87
CA VAL A 205 8.14 -11.46 1.56
C VAL A 205 8.77 -11.96 2.85
N VAL A 206 10.10 -11.95 2.93
CA VAL A 206 10.93 -12.45 4.04
C VAL A 206 10.76 -13.97 4.24
N SER A 207 9.59 -14.41 4.67
CA SER A 207 9.17 -15.79 4.81
C SER A 207 7.64 -15.86 4.74
N LYS A 208 7.09 -17.09 4.56
CA LYS A 208 5.64 -17.26 4.60
C LYS A 208 5.05 -16.79 5.94
N GLN A 209 5.69 -17.16 7.05
CA GLN A 209 5.25 -16.76 8.39
C GLN A 209 5.28 -15.24 8.58
N ALA A 210 6.32 -14.56 8.10
CA ALA A 210 6.42 -13.11 8.17
C ALA A 210 5.36 -12.44 7.28
N SER A 211 5.13 -12.96 6.07
CA SER A 211 4.09 -12.47 5.17
C SER A 211 2.69 -12.59 5.79
N ASP A 212 2.36 -13.74 6.38
CA ASP A 212 1.08 -13.98 7.05
C ASP A 212 0.91 -12.99 8.23
N ALA A 213 1.94 -12.80 9.07
CA ALA A 213 1.90 -11.86 10.20
C ALA A 213 1.73 -10.40 9.75
N MET A 214 2.38 -9.97 8.65
CA MET A 214 2.19 -8.65 8.09
C MET A 214 0.77 -8.46 7.53
N ILE A 215 0.20 -9.49 6.89
CA ILE A 215 -1.19 -9.48 6.43
C ILE A 215 -2.15 -9.33 7.60
N ASP A 216 -1.94 -10.06 8.70
CA ASP A 216 -2.78 -9.97 9.89
C ASP A 216 -2.80 -8.55 10.48
N ILE A 217 -1.64 -7.87 10.53
CA ILE A 217 -1.57 -6.47 10.95
C ILE A 217 -2.34 -5.55 9.98
N LEU A 218 -2.19 -5.75 8.68
CA LEU A 218 -2.86 -4.94 7.66
C LEU A 218 -4.39 -5.14 7.63
N LEU A 219 -4.89 -6.31 8.05
CA LEU A 219 -6.33 -6.60 8.19
C LEU A 219 -6.99 -5.76 9.29
N ASP A 220 -6.22 -5.30 10.29
CA ASP A 220 -6.70 -4.49 11.40
C ASP A 220 -6.72 -2.97 11.10
N GLN A 221 -6.48 -2.57 9.84
CA GLN A 221 -6.52 -1.15 9.42
C GLN A 221 -7.81 -0.45 9.88
N ARG A 222 -7.69 0.76 10.43
CA ARG A 222 -8.80 1.54 10.97
C ARG A 222 -9.41 2.55 9.98
N PHE A 223 -8.68 2.93 8.94
CA PHE A 223 -9.12 3.88 7.93
C PHE A 223 -9.69 3.16 6.70
N ASN A 224 -11.01 2.96 6.67
CA ASN A 224 -11.69 2.08 5.72
C ASN A 224 -12.52 2.84 4.66
N THR A 225 -12.09 4.04 4.27
CA THR A 225 -12.87 4.95 3.42
C THR A 225 -12.66 4.77 1.91
N ILE A 226 -11.68 3.95 1.48
CA ILE A 226 -11.35 3.76 0.05
C ILE A 226 -11.61 2.32 -0.36
N ILE A 227 -10.61 1.41 -0.31
CA ILE A 227 -10.77 0.05 -0.85
C ILE A 227 -11.92 -0.71 -0.18
N PRO A 228 -12.07 -0.77 1.15
CA PRO A 228 -13.16 -1.55 1.76
C PRO A 228 -14.52 -0.86 1.76
N ALA A 229 -14.60 0.46 1.51
CA ALA A 229 -15.78 1.26 1.80
C ALA A 229 -17.10 0.75 1.18
N ASN A 230 -17.06 0.31 -0.07
CA ASN A 230 -18.24 -0.14 -0.82
C ASN A 230 -18.24 -1.67 -1.05
N LEU A 231 -17.35 -2.41 -0.38
CA LEU A 231 -17.30 -3.87 -0.49
C LEU A 231 -18.27 -4.54 0.50
N PRO A 232 -18.78 -5.76 0.19
CA PRO A 232 -19.57 -6.53 1.13
C PRO A 232 -18.84 -6.80 2.45
N ALA A 233 -19.56 -6.90 3.55
CA ALA A 233 -19.01 -7.04 4.91
C ALA A 233 -18.22 -8.35 5.14
N ASP A 234 -18.40 -9.37 4.31
CA ASP A 234 -17.68 -10.63 4.34
C ASP A 234 -16.38 -10.64 3.51
N VAL A 235 -16.11 -9.55 2.78
CA VAL A 235 -14.85 -9.33 2.07
C VAL A 235 -13.84 -8.68 3.03
N LYS A 236 -12.67 -9.30 3.18
CA LYS A 236 -11.60 -8.78 4.04
C LYS A 236 -10.56 -8.03 3.22
N VAL A 237 -10.04 -6.94 3.75
CA VAL A 237 -9.03 -6.13 3.08
C VAL A 237 -7.84 -5.92 4.01
N ALA A 238 -6.68 -6.44 3.62
CA ALA A 238 -5.40 -6.15 4.27
C ALA A 238 -4.75 -4.98 3.54
N HIS A 239 -4.77 -3.77 4.13
CA HIS A 239 -4.41 -2.58 3.38
C HIS A 239 -3.71 -1.50 4.20
N LYS A 240 -3.09 -0.56 3.50
CA LYS A 240 -2.49 0.64 4.08
C LYS A 240 -2.90 1.88 3.29
N THR A 241 -3.53 2.82 3.99
CA THR A 241 -3.89 4.14 3.47
C THR A 241 -2.73 5.13 3.54
N GLY A 242 -2.82 6.21 2.75
CA GLY A 242 -1.94 7.36 2.83
C GLY A 242 -2.68 8.64 2.52
N SER A 243 -2.51 9.69 3.34
CA SER A 243 -3.17 10.97 3.15
C SER A 243 -2.24 12.11 3.52
N ILE A 244 -2.18 13.12 2.68
CA ILE A 244 -1.71 14.49 2.92
C ILE A 244 -2.55 15.42 2.05
N THR A 245 -2.44 16.72 2.24
CA THR A 245 -3.21 17.70 1.45
C THR A 245 -3.11 17.44 -0.06
N GLY A 246 -4.25 17.30 -0.72
CA GLY A 246 -4.37 17.03 -2.15
C GLY A 246 -3.99 15.61 -2.58
N VAL A 247 -3.79 14.68 -1.62
CA VAL A 247 -3.35 13.29 -1.87
C VAL A 247 -4.13 12.32 -1.02
N GLN A 248 -4.75 11.32 -1.65
CA GLN A 248 -5.40 10.20 -1.01
C GLN A 248 -4.95 8.89 -1.66
N HIS A 249 -4.57 7.91 -0.86
CA HIS A 249 -4.05 6.62 -1.32
C HIS A 249 -4.66 5.47 -0.55
N ASP A 250 -4.79 4.34 -1.23
CA ASP A 250 -5.00 3.06 -0.58
C ASP A 250 -4.36 1.94 -1.40
N SER A 251 -3.79 0.95 -0.72
CA SER A 251 -3.10 -0.18 -1.35
C SER A 251 -3.21 -1.43 -0.50
N GLY A 252 -3.57 -2.55 -1.10
CA GLY A 252 -3.77 -3.75 -0.31
C GLY A 252 -4.17 -5.00 -1.08
N ILE A 253 -4.43 -6.05 -0.30
CA ILE A 253 -4.89 -7.37 -0.73
C ILE A 253 -6.35 -7.51 -0.33
N VAL A 254 -7.21 -7.83 -1.26
CA VAL A 254 -8.63 -8.14 -1.03
C VAL A 254 -8.83 -9.64 -1.05
N PHE A 255 -9.44 -10.17 0.00
CA PHE A 255 -9.74 -11.59 0.20
C PHE A 255 -11.25 -11.83 0.04
N LEU A 256 -11.62 -12.65 -0.94
CA LEU A 256 -13.00 -13.01 -1.20
C LEU A 256 -13.44 -14.22 -0.36
N PRO A 257 -14.73 -14.34 -0.02
CA PRO A 257 -15.25 -15.46 0.77
C PRO A 257 -15.03 -16.84 0.13
N ASP A 258 -14.89 -16.90 -1.20
CA ASP A 258 -14.63 -18.12 -1.97
C ASP A 258 -13.16 -18.54 -2.01
N GLY A 259 -12.28 -17.80 -1.32
CA GLY A 259 -10.84 -18.05 -1.24
C GLY A 259 -10.01 -17.39 -2.34
N ARG A 260 -10.63 -16.77 -3.35
CA ARG A 260 -9.89 -15.95 -4.32
C ARG A 260 -9.38 -14.68 -3.66
N LYS A 261 -8.31 -14.12 -4.20
CA LYS A 261 -7.75 -12.85 -3.75
C LYS A 261 -7.19 -12.04 -4.91
N TYR A 262 -7.22 -10.74 -4.74
CA TYR A 262 -6.59 -9.81 -5.68
C TYR A 262 -5.87 -8.68 -4.95
N VAL A 263 -4.93 -8.04 -5.64
CA VAL A 263 -4.27 -6.82 -5.19
C VAL A 263 -4.92 -5.63 -5.88
N LEU A 264 -5.17 -4.56 -5.11
CA LEU A 264 -5.63 -3.28 -5.64
C LEU A 264 -4.82 -2.16 -5.01
N VAL A 265 -4.32 -1.28 -5.86
CA VAL A 265 -3.64 -0.04 -5.48
C VAL A 265 -4.32 1.12 -6.19
N ILE A 266 -4.70 2.13 -5.44
CA ILE A 266 -5.29 3.38 -5.93
C ILE A 266 -4.48 4.53 -5.34
N LEU A 267 -3.77 5.27 -6.18
CA LEU A 267 -3.02 6.47 -5.80
C LEU A 267 -3.61 7.70 -6.46
N SER A 268 -3.52 8.85 -5.78
CA SER A 268 -3.98 10.11 -6.32
C SER A 268 -3.10 11.28 -5.92
N LYS A 269 -3.12 12.36 -6.70
CA LYS A 269 -2.48 13.63 -6.40
C LYS A 269 -3.21 14.79 -7.08
N SER A 270 -2.95 16.01 -6.61
CA SER A 270 -3.57 17.23 -7.12
C SER A 270 -5.10 17.20 -7.02
N LEU A 271 -5.61 16.66 -5.92
CA LEU A 271 -7.03 16.62 -5.65
C LEU A 271 -7.51 18.01 -5.23
N GLU A 272 -8.62 18.48 -5.82
CA GLU A 272 -9.29 19.73 -5.44
C GLU A 272 -10.35 19.49 -4.35
N ASP A 273 -11.05 18.35 -4.40
CA ASP A 273 -12.02 17.88 -3.42
C ASP A 273 -11.65 16.45 -2.99
N GLU A 274 -11.00 16.36 -1.82
CA GLU A 274 -10.51 15.08 -1.29
C GLU A 274 -11.64 14.14 -0.88
N GLU A 275 -12.78 14.65 -0.40
CA GLU A 275 -13.92 13.83 -0.01
C GLU A 275 -14.59 13.20 -1.23
N ALA A 276 -14.87 14.00 -2.26
CA ALA A 276 -15.44 13.52 -3.51
C ALA A 276 -14.48 12.56 -4.23
N ALA A 277 -13.17 12.84 -4.21
CA ALA A 277 -12.16 11.95 -4.79
C ALA A 277 -12.09 10.61 -4.05
N THR A 278 -12.12 10.63 -2.70
CA THR A 278 -12.16 9.42 -1.86
C THR A 278 -13.38 8.56 -2.18
N ALA A 279 -14.57 9.16 -2.32
CA ALA A 279 -15.78 8.45 -2.72
C ALA A 279 -15.65 7.85 -4.14
N GLY A 280 -15.05 8.58 -5.08
CA GLY A 280 -14.76 8.07 -6.43
C GLY A 280 -13.81 6.88 -6.42
N MET A 281 -12.76 6.92 -5.58
CA MET A 281 -11.82 5.81 -5.41
C MET A 281 -12.50 4.58 -4.78
N ALA A 282 -13.43 4.77 -3.84
CA ALA A 282 -14.26 3.69 -3.30
C ALA A 282 -15.17 3.05 -4.37
N ASN A 283 -15.74 3.85 -5.27
CA ASN A 283 -16.49 3.34 -6.42
C ASN A 283 -15.60 2.54 -7.38
N VAL A 284 -14.36 2.98 -7.61
CA VAL A 284 -13.38 2.19 -8.40
C VAL A 284 -13.14 0.83 -7.76
N SER A 285 -12.97 0.76 -6.44
CA SER A 285 -12.83 -0.52 -5.74
C SER A 285 -14.05 -1.42 -5.94
N GLU A 286 -15.26 -0.86 -5.88
CA GLU A 286 -16.50 -1.61 -6.14
C GLU A 286 -16.59 -2.13 -7.59
N ILE A 287 -16.18 -1.31 -8.57
CA ILE A 287 -16.12 -1.72 -9.99
C ILE A 287 -15.18 -2.91 -10.16
N VAL A 288 -13.97 -2.84 -9.58
CA VAL A 288 -13.00 -3.94 -9.63
C VAL A 288 -13.55 -5.19 -8.95
N TYR A 289 -14.15 -5.06 -7.77
CA TYR A 289 -14.80 -6.18 -7.08
C TYR A 289 -15.87 -6.87 -7.92
N LYS A 290 -16.81 -6.10 -8.51
CA LYS A 290 -17.86 -6.62 -9.39
C LYS A 290 -17.29 -7.36 -10.59
N HIS A 291 -16.22 -6.82 -11.17
CA HIS A 291 -15.51 -7.48 -12.28
C HIS A 291 -14.94 -8.85 -11.85
N VAL A 292 -14.26 -8.93 -10.70
CA VAL A 292 -13.64 -10.17 -10.20
C VAL A 292 -14.69 -11.23 -9.85
N VAL A 293 -15.81 -10.84 -9.24
CA VAL A 293 -16.87 -11.81 -8.89
C VAL A 293 -17.82 -12.14 -10.05
N GLY A 294 -17.68 -11.46 -11.21
CA GLY A 294 -18.51 -11.70 -12.40
C GLY A 294 -19.96 -11.20 -12.27
N LYS A 295 -20.20 -10.26 -11.38
CA LYS A 295 -21.50 -9.58 -11.23
C LYS A 295 -21.47 -8.29 -12.06
N ASP A 296 -21.73 -8.44 -13.35
CA ASP A 296 -21.97 -7.32 -14.29
C ASP A 296 -23.41 -6.81 -14.23
#